data_d636e7285f35a6a16adae41856880402
#
_entry.id   d636e7285f35a6a16adae41856880402
#
_cell.length_a   1.000
_cell.length_b   1.000
_cell.length_c   1.000
_cell.angle_alpha   90.00
_cell.angle_beta   90.00
_cell.angle_gamma   90.00
#
_symmetry.space_group_name_H-M   'P 1'
#
loop_
_entity.id
_entity.type
_entity.pdbx_description
1 polymer ?
#
loop_
_entity_poly.entity_id
_entity_poly.type
_entity_poly.pdbx_seq_one_letter_code
_entity_poly.pdbx_strand_id
1 'polypeptide(L)'
;FWERHADTIRAASEKYGVPEEIIVGIIGVETIYGQQMGTFRVIDALATLSFNFPSVHPRAAERTAFFRQELEQFLTLHHRAGTDPLEPLGSYAGAMGMPQFMPSSRVKYAVDFDGDGRIDLTGSAADAIGSVANYFKAFGWQTGMPTHYPVGFDASRLDKDALMAPDILPTFSVASFTAKGAVLEGEALQHAGPLALVELQNGADAPQYVAGTENFYVITRYNWSSYYAMAVIELGAAVKAAMAK
;
A
#
# COMPACT_ATOMS: atom_id res chain seq x y z
N PHE A 1 -18.66 -0.59 -6.00
CA PHE A 1 -17.71 -1.70 -5.88
C PHE A 1 -17.97 -2.49 -4.61
N TRP A 2 -17.94 -1.88 -3.41
CA TRP A 2 -18.12 -2.57 -2.14
C TRP A 2 -19.43 -3.38 -2.10
N GLU A 3 -20.58 -2.78 -2.36
CA GLU A 3 -21.88 -3.49 -2.37
C GLU A 3 -21.87 -4.73 -3.27
N ARG A 4 -21.29 -4.60 -4.47
CA ARG A 4 -21.24 -5.69 -5.46
C ARG A 4 -20.36 -6.84 -5.03
N HIS A 5 -19.32 -6.58 -4.24
CA HIS A 5 -18.29 -7.55 -3.84
C HIS A 5 -18.22 -7.76 -2.32
N ALA A 6 -19.28 -7.41 -1.58
CA ALA A 6 -19.29 -7.39 -0.12
C ALA A 6 -18.88 -8.73 0.50
N ASP A 7 -19.40 -9.83 -0.01
CA ASP A 7 -19.09 -11.17 0.53
C ASP A 7 -17.64 -11.56 0.26
N THR A 8 -17.09 -11.21 -0.90
CA THR A 8 -15.69 -11.46 -1.26
C THR A 8 -14.74 -10.62 -0.38
N ILE A 9 -15.07 -9.34 -0.17
CA ILE A 9 -14.28 -8.43 0.68
C ILE A 9 -14.27 -8.95 2.11
N ARG A 10 -15.43 -9.36 2.64
CA ARG A 10 -15.55 -9.95 3.97
C ARG A 10 -14.73 -11.22 4.09
N ALA A 11 -14.85 -12.15 3.14
CA ALA A 11 -14.08 -13.39 3.14
C ALA A 11 -12.56 -13.15 3.09
N ALA A 12 -12.09 -12.16 2.32
CA ALA A 12 -10.69 -11.79 2.29
C ALA A 12 -10.24 -11.16 3.61
N SER A 13 -11.06 -10.28 4.21
CA SER A 13 -10.80 -9.68 5.53
C SER A 13 -10.69 -10.75 6.61
N GLU A 14 -11.62 -11.69 6.67
CA GLU A 14 -11.60 -12.79 7.63
C GLU A 14 -10.38 -13.72 7.43
N LYS A 15 -10.06 -14.07 6.18
CA LYS A 15 -8.95 -14.97 5.87
C LYS A 15 -7.58 -14.39 6.21
N TYR A 16 -7.36 -13.10 5.92
CA TYR A 16 -6.06 -12.46 6.04
C TYR A 16 -5.93 -11.52 7.24
N GLY A 17 -7.03 -11.21 7.91
CA GLY A 17 -7.07 -10.33 9.08
C GLY A 17 -6.87 -8.84 8.75
N VAL A 18 -7.08 -8.45 7.50
CA VAL A 18 -6.98 -7.06 7.01
C VAL A 18 -8.38 -6.45 6.98
N PRO A 19 -8.62 -5.27 7.56
CA PRO A 19 -9.95 -4.65 7.54
C PRO A 19 -10.48 -4.41 6.12
N GLU A 20 -11.78 -4.61 5.94
CA GLU A 20 -12.47 -4.44 4.65
C GLU A 20 -12.20 -3.07 4.03
N GLU A 21 -12.25 -2.00 4.86
CA GLU A 21 -12.00 -0.63 4.43
C GLU A 21 -10.59 -0.39 3.90
N ILE A 22 -9.60 -1.11 4.41
CA ILE A 22 -8.21 -0.99 3.92
C ILE A 22 -8.09 -1.66 2.53
N ILE A 23 -8.68 -2.84 2.35
CA ILE A 23 -8.69 -3.53 1.05
C ILE A 23 -9.38 -2.66 -0.01
N VAL A 24 -10.53 -2.11 0.32
CA VAL A 24 -11.31 -1.24 -0.56
C VAL A 24 -10.57 0.08 -0.83
N GLY A 25 -9.94 0.67 0.20
CA GLY A 25 -9.15 1.88 0.10
C GLY A 25 -8.01 1.75 -0.91
N ILE A 26 -7.25 0.64 -0.88
CA ILE A 26 -6.18 0.37 -1.85
C ILE A 26 -6.72 0.35 -3.28
N ILE A 27 -7.73 -0.48 -3.55
CA ILE A 27 -8.26 -0.63 -4.92
C ILE A 27 -8.88 0.69 -5.43
N GLY A 28 -9.44 1.48 -4.51
CA GLY A 28 -9.96 2.82 -4.80
C GLY A 28 -8.86 3.79 -5.19
N VAL A 29 -7.79 3.89 -4.40
CA VAL A 29 -6.65 4.79 -4.66
C VAL A 29 -5.89 4.38 -5.90
N GLU A 30 -5.67 3.08 -6.13
CA GLU A 30 -4.88 2.60 -7.25
C GLU A 30 -5.58 2.79 -8.60
N THR A 31 -6.86 2.44 -8.70
CA THR A 31 -7.49 2.33 -10.02
C THR A 31 -8.92 2.84 -10.10
N ILE A 32 -9.41 3.54 -9.08
CA ILE A 32 -10.83 3.91 -8.98
C ILE A 32 -11.70 2.66 -9.21
N TYR A 33 -11.38 1.62 -8.45
CA TYR A 33 -12.09 0.32 -8.51
C TYR A 33 -12.07 -0.35 -9.90
N GLY A 34 -10.91 -0.34 -10.55
CA GLY A 34 -10.71 -0.95 -11.85
C GLY A 34 -11.05 -0.07 -13.06
N GLN A 35 -11.45 1.19 -12.85
CA GLN A 35 -11.78 2.10 -13.95
C GLN A 35 -10.54 2.69 -14.65
N GLN A 36 -9.38 2.75 -13.95
CA GLN A 36 -8.14 3.39 -14.41
C GLN A 36 -6.94 2.47 -14.16
N MET A 37 -6.85 1.38 -14.91
CA MET A 37 -5.77 0.40 -14.75
C MET A 37 -4.51 0.67 -15.60
N GLY A 38 -4.50 1.78 -16.35
CA GLY A 38 -3.43 2.13 -17.27
C GLY A 38 -3.68 1.67 -18.70
N THR A 39 -3.00 2.33 -19.65
CA THR A 39 -3.17 2.11 -21.11
C THR A 39 -1.85 1.83 -21.84
N PHE A 40 -0.74 1.76 -21.12
CA PHE A 40 0.57 1.41 -21.68
C PHE A 40 0.70 -0.10 -21.82
N ARG A 41 1.25 -0.58 -22.93
CA ARG A 41 1.67 -1.98 -22.98
C ARG A 41 2.76 -2.20 -21.93
N VAL A 42 2.53 -3.18 -21.05
CA VAL A 42 3.42 -3.43 -19.91
C VAL A 42 4.84 -3.75 -20.37
N ILE A 43 4.98 -4.55 -21.42
CA ILE A 43 6.29 -4.90 -21.96
C ILE A 43 7.06 -3.66 -22.45
N ASP A 44 6.38 -2.71 -23.12
CA ASP A 44 7.02 -1.49 -23.61
C ASP A 44 7.48 -0.59 -22.46
N ALA A 45 6.63 -0.44 -21.44
CA ALA A 45 6.94 0.33 -20.23
C ALA A 45 8.16 -0.26 -19.50
N LEU A 46 8.13 -1.57 -19.23
CA LEU A 46 9.22 -2.27 -18.55
C LEU A 46 10.51 -2.28 -19.37
N ALA A 47 10.44 -2.52 -20.68
CA ALA A 47 11.64 -2.51 -21.55
C ALA A 47 12.24 -1.09 -21.61
N THR A 48 11.41 -0.07 -21.77
CA THR A 48 11.90 1.33 -21.79
C THR A 48 12.63 1.68 -20.51
N LEU A 49 12.05 1.38 -19.35
CA LEU A 49 12.65 1.67 -18.04
C LEU A 49 13.86 0.76 -17.72
N SER A 50 13.92 -0.43 -18.32
CA SER A 50 15.06 -1.35 -18.16
C SER A 50 16.31 -0.93 -18.96
N PHE A 51 16.12 -0.32 -20.13
CA PHE A 51 17.21 -0.05 -21.06
C PHE A 51 17.45 1.44 -21.30
N ASN A 52 16.48 2.30 -20.98
CA ASN A 52 16.57 3.74 -21.22
C ASN A 52 16.03 4.56 -20.02
N PHE A 53 16.35 4.14 -18.81
CA PHE A 53 15.99 4.90 -17.60
C PHE A 53 16.75 6.24 -17.57
N PRO A 54 16.11 7.36 -17.17
CA PRO A 54 16.75 8.67 -17.14
C PRO A 54 18.03 8.68 -16.29
N SER A 55 19.19 8.89 -16.92
CA SER A 55 20.51 8.83 -16.27
C SER A 55 20.73 9.95 -15.25
N VAL A 56 19.99 11.06 -15.37
CA VAL A 56 20.04 12.20 -14.42
C VAL A 56 19.37 11.90 -13.08
N HIS A 57 18.62 10.82 -12.97
CA HIS A 57 17.95 10.45 -11.73
C HIS A 57 18.99 9.97 -10.69
N PRO A 58 18.96 10.46 -9.42
CA PRO A 58 19.95 10.11 -8.41
C PRO A 58 20.13 8.60 -8.16
N ARG A 59 19.07 7.82 -8.36
CA ARG A 59 19.05 6.37 -8.20
C ARG A 59 18.91 5.63 -9.53
N ALA A 60 19.45 6.17 -10.63
CA ALA A 60 19.25 5.61 -11.97
C ALA A 60 19.72 4.17 -12.08
N ALA A 61 20.89 3.82 -11.57
CA ALA A 61 21.43 2.46 -11.62
C ALA A 61 20.53 1.45 -10.88
N GLU A 62 20.11 1.79 -9.68
CA GLU A 62 19.21 0.97 -8.85
C GLU A 62 17.84 0.77 -9.52
N ARG A 63 17.27 1.87 -10.03
CA ARG A 63 15.97 1.83 -10.72
C ARG A 63 16.04 1.01 -12.01
N THR A 64 17.12 1.14 -12.78
CA THR A 64 17.37 0.32 -13.97
C THR A 64 17.43 -1.17 -13.61
N ALA A 65 18.18 -1.52 -12.56
CA ALA A 65 18.26 -2.90 -12.09
C ALA A 65 16.90 -3.45 -11.65
N PHE A 66 16.14 -2.66 -10.93
CA PHE A 66 14.77 -3.00 -10.52
C PHE A 66 13.88 -3.31 -11.74
N PHE A 67 13.82 -2.40 -12.73
CA PHE A 67 12.97 -2.62 -13.91
C PHE A 67 13.41 -3.80 -14.77
N ARG A 68 14.71 -4.11 -14.82
CA ARG A 68 15.20 -5.34 -15.49
C ARG A 68 14.68 -6.59 -14.81
N GLN A 69 14.67 -6.62 -13.48
CA GLN A 69 14.10 -7.76 -12.74
C GLN A 69 12.59 -7.87 -12.98
N GLU A 70 11.87 -6.74 -13.00
CA GLU A 70 10.43 -6.74 -13.29
C GLU A 70 10.13 -7.22 -14.71
N LEU A 71 10.92 -6.82 -15.70
CA LEU A 71 10.81 -7.31 -17.08
C LEU A 71 11.06 -8.82 -17.16
N GLU A 72 12.07 -9.33 -16.48
CA GLU A 72 12.35 -10.76 -16.39
C GLU A 72 11.18 -11.54 -15.78
N GLN A 73 10.64 -11.04 -14.66
CA GLN A 73 9.47 -11.66 -14.01
C GLN A 73 8.25 -11.64 -14.93
N PHE A 74 8.01 -10.54 -15.62
CA PHE A 74 6.92 -10.39 -16.57
C PHE A 74 7.00 -11.40 -17.72
N LEU A 75 8.16 -11.48 -18.38
CA LEU A 75 8.38 -12.42 -19.48
C LEU A 75 8.28 -13.88 -19.01
N THR A 76 8.81 -14.18 -17.83
CA THR A 76 8.74 -15.52 -17.22
C THR A 76 7.29 -15.92 -16.93
N LEU A 77 6.47 -15.02 -16.41
CA LEU A 77 5.03 -15.25 -16.18
C LEU A 77 4.31 -15.65 -17.47
N HIS A 78 4.48 -14.84 -18.52
CA HIS A 78 3.82 -15.07 -19.81
C HIS A 78 4.32 -16.35 -20.50
N HIS A 79 5.62 -16.60 -20.43
CA HIS A 79 6.20 -17.84 -20.97
C HIS A 79 5.61 -19.09 -20.29
N ARG A 80 5.53 -19.10 -18.95
CA ARG A 80 4.97 -20.22 -18.18
C ARG A 80 3.47 -20.41 -18.41
N ALA A 81 2.75 -19.30 -18.56
CA ALA A 81 1.30 -19.32 -18.80
C ALA A 81 0.94 -19.60 -20.27
N GLY A 82 1.90 -19.57 -21.20
CA GLY A 82 1.65 -19.69 -22.64
C GLY A 82 0.82 -18.52 -23.20
N THR A 83 0.93 -17.33 -22.63
CA THR A 83 0.16 -16.14 -23.01
C THR A 83 1.04 -15.12 -23.75
N ASP A 84 0.42 -14.29 -24.60
CA ASP A 84 1.14 -13.26 -25.36
C ASP A 84 1.55 -12.09 -24.44
N PRO A 85 2.85 -11.80 -24.29
CA PRO A 85 3.32 -10.67 -23.47
C PRO A 85 3.06 -9.30 -24.09
N LEU A 86 2.57 -9.23 -25.34
CA LEU A 86 2.25 -7.97 -26.01
C LEU A 86 0.85 -7.43 -25.68
N GLU A 87 -0.03 -8.26 -25.12
CA GLU A 87 -1.41 -7.90 -24.82
C GLU A 87 -1.62 -7.09 -23.52
N PRO A 88 -0.93 -7.40 -22.40
CA PRO A 88 -1.23 -6.74 -21.15
C PRO A 88 -1.02 -5.22 -21.17
N LEU A 89 -2.04 -4.51 -20.67
CA LEU A 89 -1.98 -3.08 -20.44
C LEU A 89 -1.83 -2.77 -18.94
N GLY A 90 -1.20 -1.64 -18.64
CA GLY A 90 -0.94 -1.23 -17.28
C GLY A 90 -0.45 0.22 -17.18
N SER A 91 0.16 0.56 -16.07
CA SER A 91 0.72 1.88 -15.83
C SER A 91 1.98 2.12 -16.70
N TYR A 92 2.40 3.39 -16.81
CA TYR A 92 3.65 3.77 -17.46
C TYR A 92 4.90 3.11 -16.82
N ALA A 93 4.77 2.60 -15.60
CA ALA A 93 5.83 1.88 -14.88
C ALA A 93 5.67 0.35 -14.92
N GLY A 94 4.65 -0.17 -15.61
CA GLY A 94 4.43 -1.60 -15.76
C GLY A 94 3.63 -2.27 -14.65
N ALA A 95 2.95 -1.51 -13.80
CA ALA A 95 2.02 -2.04 -12.80
C ALA A 95 0.70 -2.48 -13.46
N MET A 96 0.09 -3.57 -12.99
CA MET A 96 -0.99 -4.28 -13.68
C MET A 96 -2.23 -4.49 -12.82
N GLY A 97 -3.39 -4.43 -13.47
CA GLY A 97 -4.70 -4.81 -12.94
C GLY A 97 -5.24 -3.84 -11.88
N MET A 98 -6.35 -4.22 -11.25
CA MET A 98 -7.01 -3.41 -10.23
C MET A 98 -6.09 -3.03 -9.06
N PRO A 99 -5.21 -3.95 -8.56
CA PRO A 99 -4.32 -3.64 -7.45
C PRO A 99 -3.00 -2.98 -7.87
N GLN A 100 -2.77 -2.72 -9.16
CA GLN A 100 -1.52 -2.14 -9.69
C GLN A 100 -0.26 -2.88 -9.21
N PHE A 101 -0.29 -4.22 -9.25
CA PHE A 101 0.87 -5.02 -8.91
C PHE A 101 1.96 -4.97 -9.97
N MET A 102 3.19 -4.77 -9.53
CA MET A 102 4.36 -5.06 -10.35
C MET A 102 4.46 -6.57 -10.63
N PRO A 103 5.11 -7.01 -11.73
CA PRO A 103 5.26 -8.44 -12.04
C PRO A 103 5.78 -9.28 -10.87
N SER A 104 6.79 -8.80 -10.14
CA SER A 104 7.32 -9.49 -8.96
C SER A 104 6.30 -9.60 -7.82
N SER A 105 5.47 -8.58 -7.63
CA SER A 105 4.39 -8.60 -6.64
C SER A 105 3.30 -9.60 -7.04
N ARG A 106 2.95 -9.66 -8.33
CA ARG A 106 2.03 -10.66 -8.86
C ARG A 106 2.54 -12.09 -8.58
N VAL A 107 3.81 -12.37 -8.84
CA VAL A 107 4.41 -13.71 -8.60
C VAL A 107 4.34 -14.08 -7.12
N LYS A 108 4.56 -13.13 -6.22
CA LYS A 108 4.73 -13.41 -4.78
C LYS A 108 3.42 -13.39 -4.01
N TYR A 109 2.49 -12.52 -4.39
CA TYR A 109 1.34 -12.17 -3.53
C TYR A 109 -0.01 -12.34 -4.20
N ALA A 110 -0.09 -12.45 -5.53
CA ALA A 110 -1.36 -12.66 -6.19
C ALA A 110 -1.89 -14.07 -5.91
N VAL A 111 -3.20 -14.17 -5.73
CA VAL A 111 -3.91 -15.40 -5.42
C VAL A 111 -5.12 -15.57 -6.33
N ASP A 112 -5.42 -16.79 -6.70
CA ASP A 112 -6.70 -17.22 -7.26
C ASP A 112 -7.67 -17.30 -6.06
N PHE A 113 -8.49 -16.26 -5.90
CA PHE A 113 -9.34 -16.13 -4.71
C PHE A 113 -10.76 -16.64 -4.96
N ASP A 114 -11.23 -16.66 -6.21
CA ASP A 114 -12.51 -17.26 -6.59
C ASP A 114 -12.39 -18.75 -6.92
N GLY A 115 -11.18 -19.29 -7.04
CA GLY A 115 -10.90 -20.71 -7.22
C GLY A 115 -11.19 -21.22 -8.63
N ASP A 116 -11.14 -20.35 -9.65
CA ASP A 116 -11.40 -20.73 -11.06
C ASP A 116 -10.18 -21.39 -11.75
N GLY A 117 -9.04 -21.47 -11.06
CA GLY A 117 -7.78 -22.04 -11.54
C GLY A 117 -6.88 -21.04 -12.23
N ARG A 118 -7.18 -19.75 -12.19
CA ARG A 118 -6.38 -18.67 -12.76
C ARG A 118 -6.21 -17.53 -11.76
N ILE A 119 -5.22 -16.69 -12.01
CA ILE A 119 -5.05 -15.41 -11.29
C ILE A 119 -5.28 -14.29 -12.31
N ASP A 120 -6.43 -13.62 -12.22
CA ASP A 120 -6.79 -12.51 -13.10
C ASP A 120 -7.01 -11.22 -12.29
N LEU A 121 -5.94 -10.43 -12.14
CA LEU A 121 -6.00 -9.15 -11.41
C LEU A 121 -6.71 -8.03 -12.20
N THR A 122 -7.05 -8.27 -13.46
CA THR A 122 -7.69 -7.30 -14.35
C THR A 122 -9.20 -7.53 -14.44
N GLY A 123 -9.61 -8.77 -14.68
CA GLY A 123 -11.00 -9.16 -14.89
C GLY A 123 -11.72 -9.69 -13.64
N SER A 124 -10.98 -10.31 -12.69
CA SER A 124 -11.55 -10.83 -11.45
C SER A 124 -11.36 -9.86 -10.28
N ALA A 125 -12.44 -9.23 -9.84
CA ALA A 125 -12.42 -8.45 -8.61
C ALA A 125 -12.10 -9.30 -7.38
N ALA A 126 -12.46 -10.59 -7.39
CA ALA A 126 -12.18 -11.50 -6.29
C ALA A 126 -10.67 -11.72 -6.14
N ASP A 127 -9.97 -11.98 -7.24
CA ASP A 127 -8.51 -12.13 -7.21
C ASP A 127 -7.80 -10.85 -6.78
N ALA A 128 -8.27 -9.70 -7.28
CA ALA A 128 -7.72 -8.41 -6.88
C ALA A 128 -7.89 -8.18 -5.36
N ILE A 129 -9.07 -8.39 -4.81
CA ILE A 129 -9.41 -8.26 -3.39
C ILE A 129 -8.56 -9.21 -2.54
N GLY A 130 -8.55 -10.50 -2.90
CA GLY A 130 -7.77 -11.52 -2.19
C GLY A 130 -6.27 -11.24 -2.24
N SER A 131 -5.76 -10.80 -3.40
CA SER A 131 -4.35 -10.49 -3.59
C SER A 131 -3.89 -9.28 -2.79
N VAL A 132 -4.70 -8.22 -2.70
CA VAL A 132 -4.42 -7.05 -1.83
C VAL A 132 -4.34 -7.48 -0.37
N ALA A 133 -5.30 -8.26 0.11
CA ALA A 133 -5.33 -8.74 1.48
C ALA A 133 -4.12 -9.65 1.79
N ASN A 134 -3.77 -10.55 0.86
CA ASN A 134 -2.60 -11.42 0.98
C ASN A 134 -1.28 -10.61 0.99
N TYR A 135 -1.18 -9.57 0.18
CA TYR A 135 -0.03 -8.65 0.18
C TYR A 135 0.20 -8.06 1.58
N PHE A 136 -0.83 -7.47 2.18
CA PHE A 136 -0.71 -6.88 3.51
C PHE A 136 -0.35 -7.93 4.58
N LYS A 137 -0.97 -9.12 4.51
CA LYS A 137 -0.61 -10.23 5.42
C LYS A 137 0.86 -10.61 5.28
N ALA A 138 1.37 -10.71 4.04
CA ALA A 138 2.76 -11.05 3.77
C ALA A 138 3.75 -9.97 4.25
N PHE A 139 3.33 -8.70 4.28
CA PHE A 139 4.13 -7.60 4.83
C PHE A 139 3.95 -7.37 6.34
N GLY A 140 3.27 -8.28 7.03
CA GLY A 140 3.20 -8.29 8.49
C GLY A 140 2.02 -7.52 9.08
N TRP A 141 0.91 -7.38 8.34
CA TRP A 141 -0.32 -6.81 8.90
C TRP A 141 -0.73 -7.52 10.19
N GLN A 142 -0.98 -6.75 11.23
CA GLN A 142 -1.39 -7.24 12.54
C GLN A 142 -2.90 -6.99 12.73
N THR A 143 -3.67 -8.09 12.81
CA THR A 143 -5.11 -8.03 12.99
C THR A 143 -5.47 -7.33 14.29
N GLY A 144 -6.40 -6.39 14.25
CA GLY A 144 -6.87 -5.64 15.42
C GLY A 144 -5.97 -4.46 15.85
N MET A 145 -4.77 -4.30 15.27
CA MET A 145 -3.93 -3.14 15.53
C MET A 145 -4.43 -1.95 14.69
N PRO A 146 -4.68 -0.78 15.28
CA PRO A 146 -4.97 0.45 14.53
C PRO A 146 -3.83 0.83 13.60
N THR A 147 -4.12 1.58 12.52
CA THR A 147 -3.07 2.09 11.64
C THR A 147 -2.30 3.24 12.26
N HIS A 148 -2.93 4.08 13.04
CA HIS A 148 -2.33 5.24 13.69
C HIS A 148 -3.17 5.72 14.87
N TYR A 149 -2.59 6.61 15.65
CA TYR A 149 -3.26 7.33 16.73
C TYR A 149 -3.08 8.84 16.55
N PRO A 150 -4.01 9.67 17.07
CA PRO A 150 -3.78 11.09 17.22
C PRO A 150 -2.55 11.35 18.10
N VAL A 151 -1.79 12.39 17.78
CA VAL A 151 -0.63 12.82 18.57
C VAL A 151 -0.66 14.33 18.77
N GLY A 152 -0.42 14.76 20.00
CA GLY A 152 -0.15 16.13 20.35
C GLY A 152 1.32 16.32 20.75
N PHE A 153 1.68 17.55 21.18
CA PHE A 153 3.06 17.86 21.59
C PHE A 153 3.09 18.68 22.87
N ASP A 154 4.06 18.34 23.73
CA ASP A 154 4.47 19.18 24.84
C ASP A 154 5.65 20.05 24.39
N ALA A 155 5.37 21.31 24.07
CA ALA A 155 6.34 22.25 23.53
C ALA A 155 7.59 22.42 24.42
N SER A 156 7.47 22.20 25.75
CA SER A 156 8.59 22.35 26.68
C SER A 156 9.65 21.22 26.57
N ARG A 157 9.28 20.07 25.99
CA ARG A 157 10.11 18.87 25.89
C ARG A 157 10.25 18.33 24.47
N LEU A 158 9.64 19.00 23.48
CA LEU A 158 9.55 18.50 22.11
C LEU A 158 10.93 18.45 21.44
N ASP A 159 11.39 17.25 21.15
CA ASP A 159 12.53 16.95 20.28
C ASP A 159 12.01 16.41 18.93
N LYS A 160 11.48 17.35 18.11
CA LYS A 160 10.83 17.01 16.84
C LYS A 160 11.81 16.39 15.86
N ASP A 161 13.03 16.88 15.80
CA ASP A 161 14.05 16.37 14.87
C ASP A 161 14.37 14.90 15.15
N ALA A 162 14.52 14.53 16.42
CA ALA A 162 14.75 13.15 16.80
C ALA A 162 13.53 12.26 16.51
N LEU A 163 12.29 12.78 16.71
CA LEU A 163 11.07 12.02 16.40
C LEU A 163 10.88 11.80 14.90
N MET A 164 11.31 12.75 14.06
CA MET A 164 11.20 12.68 12.59
C MET A 164 12.36 11.92 11.92
N ALA A 165 13.49 11.75 12.61
CA ALA A 165 14.70 11.15 12.02
C ALA A 165 14.50 9.74 11.43
N PRO A 166 13.67 8.85 12.00
CA PRO A 166 13.39 7.53 11.42
C PRO A 166 12.47 7.54 10.20
N ASP A 167 11.98 8.72 9.77
CA ASP A 167 10.95 8.84 8.74
C ASP A 167 9.67 8.06 9.15
N ILE A 168 9.05 7.33 8.23
CA ILE A 168 7.85 6.53 8.49
C ILE A 168 8.11 5.18 9.19
N LEU A 169 9.37 4.90 9.55
CA LEU A 169 9.71 3.63 10.20
C LEU A 169 9.31 3.63 11.69
N PRO A 170 8.39 2.75 12.11
CA PRO A 170 8.06 2.62 13.53
C PRO A 170 9.29 2.20 14.34
N THR A 171 9.72 3.08 15.25
CA THR A 171 11.01 2.91 15.95
C THR A 171 10.89 3.16 17.45
N PHE A 172 9.94 4.02 17.86
CA PHE A 172 9.83 4.47 19.23
C PHE A 172 8.83 3.63 20.02
N SER A 173 9.22 3.11 21.18
CA SER A 173 8.24 2.67 22.18
C SER A 173 7.38 3.85 22.66
N VAL A 174 6.21 3.61 23.21
CA VAL A 174 5.37 4.65 23.84
C VAL A 174 6.19 5.50 24.81
N ALA A 175 7.00 4.87 25.66
CA ALA A 175 7.83 5.56 26.64
C ALA A 175 8.87 6.48 25.99
N SER A 176 9.60 6.01 24.97
CA SER A 176 10.61 6.81 24.29
C SER A 176 9.99 7.90 23.39
N PHE A 177 8.81 7.66 22.84
CA PHE A 177 8.05 8.61 22.05
C PHE A 177 7.57 9.80 22.93
N THR A 178 6.97 9.48 24.07
CA THR A 178 6.49 10.50 25.03
C THR A 178 7.62 11.22 25.76
N ALA A 179 8.75 10.55 26.03
CA ALA A 179 9.93 11.19 26.59
C ALA A 179 10.51 12.31 25.68
N LYS A 180 10.27 12.22 24.37
CA LYS A 180 10.65 13.25 23.38
C LYS A 180 9.60 14.33 23.14
N GLY A 181 8.59 14.43 24.03
CA GLY A 181 7.57 15.45 24.00
C GLY A 181 6.36 15.15 23.13
N ALA A 182 6.22 13.95 22.55
CA ALA A 182 4.97 13.50 21.97
C ALA A 182 3.94 13.25 23.09
N VAL A 183 2.68 13.64 22.86
CA VAL A 183 1.56 13.43 23.78
C VAL A 183 0.60 12.45 23.14
N LEU A 184 0.42 11.31 23.80
CA LEU A 184 -0.54 10.26 23.40
C LEU A 184 -1.64 10.16 24.44
N GLU A 185 -2.83 9.77 24.02
CA GLU A 185 -4.01 9.65 24.90
C GLU A 185 -4.71 8.30 24.68
N GLY A 186 -5.51 7.89 25.68
CA GLY A 186 -6.37 6.72 25.62
C GLY A 186 -5.63 5.43 25.26
N GLU A 187 -6.11 4.71 24.26
CA GLU A 187 -5.55 3.41 23.82
C GLU A 187 -4.10 3.51 23.32
N ALA A 188 -3.71 4.67 22.77
CA ALA A 188 -2.35 4.89 22.29
C ALA A 188 -1.28 4.69 23.41
N LEU A 189 -1.61 4.98 24.67
CA LEU A 189 -0.74 4.76 25.83
C LEU A 189 -0.51 3.29 26.14
N GLN A 190 -1.38 2.41 25.66
CA GLN A 190 -1.31 0.96 25.85
C GLN A 190 -0.72 0.24 24.63
N HIS A 191 -0.31 0.98 23.61
CA HIS A 191 0.24 0.39 22.40
C HIS A 191 1.53 -0.39 22.72
N ALA A 192 1.56 -1.67 22.33
CA ALA A 192 2.69 -2.55 22.66
C ALA A 192 3.84 -2.51 21.65
N GLY A 193 3.53 -2.08 20.41
CA GLY A 193 4.50 -2.03 19.30
C GLY A 193 5.26 -0.70 19.22
N PRO A 194 6.15 -0.58 18.23
CA PRO A 194 6.80 0.69 17.94
C PRO A 194 5.90 1.66 17.21
N LEU A 195 6.16 2.97 17.38
CA LEU A 195 5.48 4.08 16.74
C LEU A 195 6.46 4.90 15.90
N ALA A 196 5.94 5.58 14.87
CA ALA A 196 6.64 6.61 14.12
C ALA A 196 5.88 7.92 14.19
N LEU A 197 6.58 9.06 14.28
CA LEU A 197 5.93 10.36 14.08
C LEU A 197 5.80 10.60 12.56
N VAL A 198 4.57 10.71 12.10
CA VAL A 198 4.26 10.99 10.69
C VAL A 198 3.74 12.41 10.57
N GLU A 199 4.41 13.22 9.74
CA GLU A 199 4.01 14.58 9.40
C GLU A 199 3.32 14.59 8.02
N LEU A 200 2.18 15.28 7.93
CA LEU A 200 1.41 15.48 6.71
C LEU A 200 1.26 16.98 6.49
N GLN A 201 1.95 17.51 5.50
CA GLN A 201 1.85 18.92 5.11
C GLN A 201 0.51 19.19 4.41
N ASN A 202 -0.19 20.25 4.80
CA ASN A 202 -1.52 20.61 4.29
C ASN A 202 -1.47 21.91 3.46
N GLY A 203 -0.49 22.04 2.58
CA GLY A 203 -0.31 23.24 1.76
C GLY A 203 0.04 24.47 2.60
N ALA A 204 -0.83 25.45 2.66
CA ALA A 204 -0.64 26.67 3.47
C ALA A 204 -1.11 26.55 4.93
N ASP A 205 -1.86 25.48 5.24
CA ASP A 205 -2.36 25.23 6.60
C ASP A 205 -1.30 24.55 7.46
N ALA A 206 -1.54 24.51 8.77
CA ALA A 206 -0.65 23.83 9.71
C ALA A 206 -0.57 22.33 9.37
N PRO A 207 0.62 21.72 9.47
CA PRO A 207 0.78 20.29 9.24
C PRO A 207 0.00 19.48 10.27
N GLN A 208 -0.52 18.34 9.82
CA GLN A 208 -1.12 17.33 10.67
C GLN A 208 -0.08 16.31 11.08
N TYR A 209 -0.19 15.78 12.29
CA TYR A 209 0.67 14.73 12.81
C TYR A 209 -0.12 13.55 13.29
N VAL A 210 0.40 12.35 13.04
CA VAL A 210 -0.13 11.10 13.59
C VAL A 210 1.00 10.23 14.12
N ALA A 211 0.69 9.42 15.13
CA ALA A 211 1.57 8.36 15.61
C ALA A 211 1.25 7.10 14.81
N GLY A 212 2.03 6.83 13.75
CA GLY A 212 1.88 5.66 12.88
C GLY A 212 2.36 4.39 13.57
N THR A 213 1.56 3.33 13.48
CA THR A 213 1.88 1.99 13.97
C THR A 213 2.61 1.17 12.90
N GLU A 214 2.89 -0.10 13.21
CA GLU A 214 3.40 -1.05 12.21
C GLU A 214 2.41 -1.27 11.06
N ASN A 215 1.08 -1.23 11.31
CA ASN A 215 0.08 -1.33 10.24
C ASN A 215 0.06 -0.11 9.32
N PHE A 216 0.32 1.09 9.83
CA PHE A 216 0.55 2.26 8.99
C PHE A 216 1.75 2.04 8.06
N TYR A 217 2.84 1.56 8.61
CA TYR A 217 4.05 1.23 7.86
C TYR A 217 3.79 0.14 6.81
N VAL A 218 3.00 -0.88 7.12
CA VAL A 218 2.63 -1.92 6.15
C VAL A 218 1.91 -1.33 4.94
N ILE A 219 1.03 -0.32 5.10
CA ILE A 219 0.40 0.36 3.97
C ILE A 219 1.45 1.06 3.10
N THR A 220 2.44 1.71 3.71
CA THR A 220 3.51 2.38 2.97
C THR A 220 4.42 1.42 2.18
N ARG A 221 4.36 0.10 2.43
CA ARG A 221 5.07 -0.91 1.63
C ARG A 221 4.47 -1.06 0.23
N TYR A 222 3.21 -0.69 0.05
CA TYR A 222 2.57 -0.64 -1.26
C TYR A 222 3.11 0.53 -2.11
N ASN A 223 3.17 1.70 -1.49
CA ASN A 223 3.80 2.89 -2.06
C ASN A 223 4.44 3.68 -0.92
N TRP A 224 5.76 3.95 -1.01
CA TRP A 224 6.54 4.61 0.04
C TRP A 224 6.17 6.08 0.19
N SER A 225 5.03 6.34 0.84
CA SER A 225 4.50 7.68 1.09
C SER A 225 3.51 7.67 2.25
N SER A 226 3.68 8.58 3.20
CA SER A 226 2.71 8.82 4.28
C SER A 226 1.38 9.34 3.75
N TYR A 227 1.42 10.20 2.72
CA TYR A 227 0.20 10.71 2.06
C TYR A 227 -0.59 9.59 1.38
N TYR A 228 0.11 8.66 0.75
CA TYR A 228 -0.53 7.49 0.16
C TYR A 228 -1.24 6.66 1.23
N ALA A 229 -0.55 6.37 2.34
CA ALA A 229 -1.15 5.59 3.42
C ALA A 229 -2.39 6.28 4.01
N MET A 230 -2.33 7.59 4.27
CA MET A 230 -3.50 8.34 4.74
C MET A 230 -4.62 8.36 3.71
N ALA A 231 -4.33 8.54 2.42
CA ALA A 231 -5.35 8.51 1.37
C ALA A 231 -6.10 7.17 1.33
N VAL A 232 -5.38 6.05 1.48
CA VAL A 232 -5.98 4.71 1.57
C VAL A 232 -6.88 4.60 2.79
N ILE A 233 -6.39 5.02 3.96
CA ILE A 233 -7.13 4.93 5.23
C ILE A 233 -8.39 5.80 5.19
N GLU A 234 -8.26 7.06 4.77
CA GLU A 234 -9.37 8.02 4.74
C GLU A 234 -10.41 7.66 3.69
N LEU A 235 -9.99 7.25 2.48
CA LEU A 235 -10.91 6.78 1.45
C LEU A 235 -11.68 5.55 1.92
N GLY A 236 -10.97 4.56 2.47
CA GLY A 236 -11.61 3.35 2.99
C GLY A 236 -12.64 3.64 4.09
N ALA A 237 -12.28 4.51 5.05
CA ALA A 237 -13.18 4.93 6.12
C ALA A 237 -14.41 5.71 5.58
N ALA A 238 -14.22 6.61 4.61
CA ALA A 238 -15.30 7.37 4.00
C ALA A 238 -16.28 6.46 3.23
N VAL A 239 -15.77 5.49 2.47
CA VAL A 239 -16.60 4.52 1.75
C VAL A 239 -17.36 3.64 2.75
N LYS A 240 -16.72 3.15 3.80
CA LYS A 240 -17.39 2.38 4.87
C LYS A 240 -18.52 3.16 5.53
N ALA A 241 -18.29 4.44 5.84
CA ALA A 241 -19.31 5.31 6.42
C ALA A 241 -20.48 5.56 5.46
N ALA A 242 -20.24 5.59 4.14
CA ALA A 242 -21.29 5.71 3.14
C ALA A 242 -22.15 4.43 3.02
N MET A 243 -21.55 3.25 3.24
CA MET A 243 -22.24 1.96 3.22
C MET A 243 -23.15 1.74 4.44
N ALA A 244 -22.91 2.46 5.55
CA ALA A 244 -23.69 2.34 6.78
C ALA A 244 -24.99 3.21 6.79
N LYS A 245 -25.22 3.97 5.72
CA LYS A 245 -26.40 4.83 5.54
C LYS A 245 -27.45 4.13 4.71
#